data_a47a3512a0c871ec64e56beca6d11e76
#
_entry.id   a47a3512a0c871ec64e56beca6d11e76
#
_cell.length_a   1.000
_cell.length_b   1.000
_cell.length_c   1.000
_cell.angle_alpha   90.00
_cell.angle_beta   90.00
_cell.angle_gamma   90.00
#
_symmetry.space_group_name_H-M   'P 1'
#
loop_
_entity.id
_entity.type
_entity.pdbx_description
1 polymer ?
#
loop_
_entity_poly.entity_id
_entity_poly.type
_entity_poly.pdbx_seq_one_letter_code
_entity_poly.pdbx_strand_id
1 'polypeptide(L)'
;MCISAIRDISLRNRASRSTVMKQRALSILLVALSAACWLACDDDETQNVGFTTASGSGEESDSVYTVTIDLGRTVSVTTTVNFAIGGQALLDGDYSFYTKSSEPGGISTTPPVESSSLSLTINPGSSTATISFKLIDDTLVEPSREFIYFQLTGISDSDIAAEANNVTYAFEIIDNDVPPTNALQVDLSWNLGDGVSIDQANFDLLLASNITLDEDDNVSSAELVDGVSSIHDTGTETYQLLSSLPDDEYYIIIRYTSGTSDADLSLIMSHDKVYSRAHGTVSSDYSGKLLYYGPIRKNGSSFSSRESEATEPAFHFPSR
;
A
#
# COMPACT_ATOMS: atom_id res chain seq x y z
N MET A 1 -10.06 37.58 -12.13
CA MET A 1 -9.51 38.40 -13.20
C MET A 1 -10.52 39.51 -13.52
N CYS A 2 -10.58 40.56 -12.71
CA CYS A 2 -11.41 41.76 -12.89
C CYS A 2 -10.48 42.96 -12.85
N ILE A 3 -10.11 43.44 -14.00
CA ILE A 3 -9.32 44.67 -14.16
C ILE A 3 -10.09 45.59 -15.12
N SER A 4 -10.20 46.86 -14.67
CA SER A 4 -10.26 48.04 -15.47
C SER A 4 -11.58 48.42 -16.12
N ALA A 5 -12.18 49.44 -15.57
CA ALA A 5 -12.63 50.64 -16.28
C ALA A 5 -13.13 51.74 -15.30
N ILE A 6 -12.23 52.59 -14.82
CA ILE A 6 -12.59 53.89 -14.33
C ILE A 6 -11.79 54.90 -15.17
N ARG A 7 -12.41 55.45 -16.19
CA ARG A 7 -11.90 56.64 -16.90
C ARG A 7 -12.78 57.82 -16.58
N ASP A 8 -12.14 58.86 -16.12
CA ASP A 8 -12.42 60.28 -16.15
C ASP A 8 -13.86 60.76 -16.45
N ILE A 9 -14.44 61.34 -15.44
CA ILE A 9 -15.48 62.36 -15.64
C ILE A 9 -15.06 63.62 -14.87
N SER A 10 -14.43 64.55 -15.62
CA SER A 10 -14.28 65.93 -15.25
C SER A 10 -15.55 66.62 -15.58
N LEU A 11 -16.33 67.14 -14.62
CA LEU A 11 -17.44 68.01 -14.82
C LEU A 11 -17.33 69.29 -13.95
N ARG A 12 -17.37 70.38 -14.70
CA ARG A 12 -17.25 71.75 -14.23
C ARG A 12 -18.35 72.16 -13.23
N ASN A 13 -17.88 72.88 -12.20
CA ASN A 13 -18.67 73.65 -11.22
C ASN A 13 -19.72 74.53 -11.81
N ARG A 14 -20.98 74.38 -11.34
CA ARG A 14 -21.89 75.48 -11.06
C ARG A 14 -22.88 75.05 -9.97
N ALA A 15 -22.76 75.67 -8.83
CA ALA A 15 -23.47 75.32 -7.61
C ALA A 15 -24.93 75.94 -7.64
N SER A 16 -25.90 75.06 -7.30
CA SER A 16 -27.16 75.43 -6.70
C SER A 16 -27.39 74.61 -5.45
N ARG A 17 -27.81 75.19 -4.33
CA ARG A 17 -27.98 74.60 -3.01
C ARG A 17 -28.90 73.38 -3.01
N SER A 18 -29.66 73.10 -4.02
CA SER A 18 -30.49 71.89 -4.13
C SER A 18 -29.69 70.65 -4.57
N THR A 19 -28.50 70.81 -5.11
CA THR A 19 -27.63 69.74 -5.62
C THR A 19 -26.84 69.06 -4.51
N VAL A 20 -26.58 69.75 -3.40
CA VAL A 20 -25.81 69.22 -2.27
C VAL A 20 -26.55 68.12 -1.51
N MET A 21 -27.89 68.23 -1.38
CA MET A 21 -28.68 67.13 -0.75
C MET A 21 -28.77 65.91 -1.64
N LYS A 22 -28.88 66.09 -2.96
CA LYS A 22 -28.86 64.92 -3.91
C LYS A 22 -27.51 64.25 -4.01
N GLN A 23 -26.41 65.01 -3.90
CA GLN A 23 -25.09 64.46 -3.89
C GLN A 23 -24.77 63.61 -2.60
N ARG A 24 -25.28 64.08 -1.43
CA ARG A 24 -25.12 63.33 -0.18
C ARG A 24 -25.94 62.03 -0.20
N ALA A 25 -27.14 62.05 -0.76
CA ALA A 25 -27.94 60.83 -0.91
C ALA A 25 -27.33 59.85 -1.90
N LEU A 26 -26.76 60.35 -3.01
CA LEU A 26 -26.09 59.51 -4.00
C LEU A 26 -24.76 58.91 -3.45
N SER A 27 -24.01 59.68 -2.65
CA SER A 27 -22.78 59.17 -2.00
C SER A 27 -23.06 58.12 -0.96
N ILE A 28 -24.14 58.25 -0.19
CA ILE A 28 -24.56 57.23 0.80
C ILE A 28 -25.04 55.96 0.09
N LEU A 29 -25.75 56.10 -1.04
CA LEU A 29 -26.19 54.94 -1.83
C LEU A 29 -25.03 54.21 -2.49
N LEU A 30 -23.99 54.95 -2.97
CA LEU A 30 -22.79 54.33 -3.54
C LEU A 30 -21.94 53.61 -2.48
N VAL A 31 -21.84 54.14 -1.25
CA VAL A 31 -21.13 53.50 -0.16
C VAL A 31 -21.89 52.27 0.33
N ALA A 32 -23.23 52.33 0.38
CA ALA A 32 -24.05 51.17 0.74
C ALA A 32 -23.98 50.06 -0.33
N LEU A 33 -23.89 50.42 -1.62
CA LEU A 33 -23.73 49.45 -2.71
C LEU A 33 -22.32 48.82 -2.72
N SER A 34 -21.28 49.59 -2.37
CA SER A 34 -19.92 49.03 -2.24
C SER A 34 -19.78 48.14 -1.02
N ALA A 35 -20.43 48.44 0.12
CA ALA A 35 -20.46 47.61 1.28
C ALA A 35 -21.23 46.27 1.06
N ALA A 36 -22.27 46.28 0.23
CA ALA A 36 -23.01 45.09 -0.16
C ALA A 36 -22.19 44.17 -1.10
N CYS A 37 -21.30 44.72 -1.93
CA CYS A 37 -20.39 43.91 -2.76
C CYS A 37 -19.25 43.24 -1.97
N TRP A 38 -18.93 43.74 -0.78
CA TRP A 38 -17.90 43.13 0.06
C TRP A 38 -18.43 41.96 0.91
N LEU A 39 -19.76 41.85 1.03
CA LEU A 39 -20.42 40.73 1.72
C LEU A 39 -20.82 39.58 0.80
N ALA A 40 -20.58 39.71 -0.51
CA ALA A 40 -20.91 38.68 -1.51
C ALA A 40 -19.69 38.03 -2.17
N CYS A 41 -18.49 38.23 -1.63
CA CYS A 41 -17.42 37.25 -1.79
C CYS A 41 -17.61 36.23 -0.65
N ASP A 42 -18.57 35.34 -0.81
CA ASP A 42 -18.37 34.01 -0.32
C ASP A 42 -17.09 33.54 -1.03
N ASP A 43 -16.00 33.47 -0.30
CA ASP A 43 -14.94 32.56 -0.65
C ASP A 43 -15.64 31.19 -0.67
N ASP A 44 -15.99 30.72 -1.86
CA ASP A 44 -16.20 29.30 -2.10
C ASP A 44 -14.89 28.62 -1.73
N GLU A 45 -14.66 28.42 -0.44
CA GLU A 45 -13.73 27.41 0.02
C GLU A 45 -14.26 26.12 -0.63
N THR A 46 -13.60 25.71 -1.70
CA THR A 46 -13.90 24.43 -2.32
C THR A 46 -13.79 23.40 -1.21
N GLN A 47 -14.96 22.94 -0.72
CA GLN A 47 -15.03 21.95 0.33
C GLN A 47 -14.22 20.76 -0.12
N ASN A 48 -13.24 20.36 0.70
CA ASN A 48 -12.39 19.24 0.39
C ASN A 48 -13.14 17.98 0.80
N VAL A 49 -13.69 17.27 -0.17
CA VAL A 49 -14.39 16.00 0.06
C VAL A 49 -13.46 14.85 -0.31
N GLY A 50 -13.09 14.05 0.68
CA GLY A 50 -12.20 12.90 0.49
C GLY A 50 -11.14 12.79 1.58
N PHE A 51 -9.98 12.26 1.24
CA PHE A 51 -8.88 12.12 2.19
C PHE A 51 -8.34 13.48 2.62
N THR A 52 -8.11 13.66 3.92
CA THR A 52 -7.59 14.93 4.47
C THR A 52 -6.13 15.18 4.08
N THR A 53 -5.40 14.14 3.72
CA THR A 53 -4.04 14.19 3.17
C THR A 53 -3.93 13.21 2.00
N ALA A 54 -2.97 13.41 1.11
CA ALA A 54 -2.78 12.55 -0.06
C ALA A 54 -1.87 11.34 0.22
N SER A 55 -1.07 11.40 1.30
CA SER A 55 -0.13 10.33 1.64
C SER A 55 0.26 10.34 3.11
N GLY A 56 0.86 9.25 3.55
CA GLY A 56 1.52 9.07 4.83
C GLY A 56 2.59 7.98 4.74
N SER A 57 3.31 7.76 5.83
CA SER A 57 4.28 6.68 5.93
C SER A 57 4.45 6.25 7.39
N GLY A 58 4.98 5.04 7.60
CA GLY A 58 5.33 4.53 8.91
C GLY A 58 6.34 3.39 8.80
N GLU A 59 7.15 3.22 9.84
CA GLU A 59 8.02 2.06 9.98
C GLU A 59 7.18 0.86 10.43
N GLU A 60 7.56 -0.33 9.99
CA GLU A 60 7.02 -1.57 10.51
C GLU A 60 7.15 -1.63 12.01
N SER A 61 6.04 -1.79 12.65
CA SER A 61 5.96 -1.81 14.11
C SER A 61 4.55 -2.16 14.53
N ASP A 62 4.36 -2.50 15.80
CA ASP A 62 3.03 -2.71 16.37
C ASP A 62 2.16 -1.44 16.48
N SER A 63 2.56 -0.36 15.82
CA SER A 63 1.86 0.93 15.86
C SER A 63 0.59 0.94 15.01
N VAL A 64 -0.43 1.65 15.48
CA VAL A 64 -1.68 1.85 14.74
C VAL A 64 -1.62 3.18 14.00
N TYR A 65 -1.88 3.13 12.72
CA TYR A 65 -1.98 4.28 11.84
C TYR A 65 -3.43 4.59 11.50
N THR A 66 -3.70 5.85 11.20
CA THR A 66 -5.06 6.31 10.89
C THR A 66 -5.07 7.21 9.66
N VAL A 67 -6.06 7.00 8.80
CA VAL A 67 -6.34 7.81 7.62
C VAL A 67 -7.73 8.39 7.77
N THR A 68 -7.84 9.72 7.71
CA THR A 68 -9.10 10.42 7.89
C THR A 68 -9.68 10.85 6.55
N ILE A 69 -10.97 10.63 6.40
CA ILE A 69 -11.80 11.10 5.31
C ILE A 69 -12.71 12.19 5.85
N ASP A 70 -12.78 13.33 5.19
CA ASP A 70 -13.73 14.41 5.49
C ASP A 70 -14.74 14.54 4.34
N LEU A 71 -16.00 14.61 4.69
CA LEU A 71 -17.09 14.80 3.72
C LEU A 71 -17.39 16.29 3.45
N GLY A 72 -16.58 17.20 4.05
CA GLY A 72 -16.76 18.64 3.91
C GLY A 72 -17.99 19.19 4.65
N ARG A 73 -18.93 18.34 5.02
CA ARG A 73 -20.14 18.71 5.77
C ARG A 73 -20.68 17.57 6.62
N THR A 74 -21.40 17.93 7.68
CA THR A 74 -22.09 16.97 8.55
C THR A 74 -23.21 16.27 7.80
N VAL A 75 -23.24 14.93 7.86
CA VAL A 75 -24.32 14.15 7.24
C VAL A 75 -25.58 14.16 8.11
N SER A 76 -26.73 14.24 7.49
CA SER A 76 -28.05 14.21 8.15
C SER A 76 -28.67 12.81 8.20
N VAL A 77 -28.18 11.90 7.39
CA VAL A 77 -28.56 10.49 7.31
C VAL A 77 -27.31 9.61 7.37
N THR A 78 -27.50 8.35 7.73
CA THR A 78 -26.39 7.37 7.68
C THR A 78 -25.83 7.32 6.27
N THR A 79 -24.53 7.59 6.13
CA THR A 79 -23.83 7.66 4.85
C THR A 79 -22.75 6.59 4.80
N THR A 80 -22.71 5.80 3.74
CA THR A 80 -21.68 4.79 3.49
C THR A 80 -20.64 5.35 2.54
N VAL A 81 -19.37 5.11 2.87
CA VAL A 81 -18.21 5.47 2.05
C VAL A 81 -17.46 4.20 1.69
N ASN A 82 -17.25 3.95 0.40
CA ASN A 82 -16.63 2.74 -0.13
C ASN A 82 -15.25 3.05 -0.69
N PHE A 83 -14.31 2.14 -0.47
CA PHE A 83 -12.93 2.23 -0.91
C PHE A 83 -12.53 0.96 -1.64
N ALA A 84 -11.71 1.10 -2.68
CA ALA A 84 -10.84 0.05 -3.17
C ALA A 84 -9.50 0.13 -2.45
N ILE A 85 -8.90 -1.02 -2.19
CA ILE A 85 -7.59 -1.16 -1.56
C ILE A 85 -6.68 -1.85 -2.58
N GLY A 86 -5.43 -1.42 -2.66
CA GLY A 86 -4.42 -1.98 -3.55
C GLY A 86 -3.03 -1.59 -3.08
N GLY A 87 -2.02 -1.97 -3.83
CA GLY A 87 -0.62 -1.71 -3.52
C GLY A 87 0.18 -3.01 -3.58
N GLN A 88 1.45 -2.94 -3.14
CA GLN A 88 2.33 -4.10 -3.02
C GLN A 88 2.21 -4.76 -1.65
N ALA A 89 1.85 -3.99 -0.62
CA ALA A 89 1.67 -4.48 0.74
C ALA A 89 0.49 -5.48 0.81
N LEU A 90 0.70 -6.56 1.53
CA LEU A 90 -0.25 -7.66 1.66
C LEU A 90 -1.07 -7.53 2.95
N LEU A 91 -2.38 -7.66 2.82
CA LEU A 91 -3.26 -7.75 3.99
C LEU A 91 -2.95 -9.04 4.77
N ASP A 92 -2.83 -8.91 6.10
CA ASP A 92 -2.42 -9.97 7.03
C ASP A 92 -0.97 -10.50 6.84
N GLY A 93 -0.21 -9.95 5.87
CA GLY A 93 1.22 -10.05 5.74
C GLY A 93 1.90 -8.83 6.34
N ASP A 94 1.75 -7.68 5.69
CA ASP A 94 2.45 -6.44 6.03
C ASP A 94 1.58 -5.48 6.85
N TYR A 95 0.26 -5.62 6.78
CA TYR A 95 -0.67 -4.84 7.59
C TYR A 95 -1.97 -5.57 7.89
N SER A 96 -2.65 -5.13 8.95
CA SER A 96 -4.00 -5.58 9.28
C SER A 96 -4.90 -4.42 9.65
N PHE A 97 -6.21 -4.52 9.37
CA PHE A 97 -7.15 -3.48 9.82
C PHE A 97 -7.38 -3.56 11.31
N TYR A 98 -7.28 -2.40 11.96
CA TYR A 98 -7.49 -2.27 13.40
C TYR A 98 -8.92 -1.86 13.69
N THR A 99 -9.68 -2.74 14.38
CA THR A 99 -11.04 -2.44 14.86
C THR A 99 -11.02 -2.14 16.34
N LYS A 100 -11.21 -0.89 16.71
CA LYS A 100 -11.37 -0.52 18.14
C LYS A 100 -12.82 -0.74 18.56
N SER A 101 -13.11 -1.82 19.28
CA SER A 101 -14.48 -2.29 19.58
C SER A 101 -15.16 -1.62 20.78
N SER A 102 -14.65 -0.53 21.37
CA SER A 102 -15.14 -0.07 22.70
C SER A 102 -15.23 1.44 22.92
N GLU A 103 -15.38 2.28 21.89
CA GLU A 103 -15.61 3.72 22.11
C GLU A 103 -17.04 4.12 21.70
N PRO A 104 -17.76 4.95 22.50
CA PRO A 104 -19.03 5.53 22.10
C PRO A 104 -18.79 6.50 20.91
N GLY A 105 -19.31 6.17 19.75
CA GLY A 105 -19.04 6.88 18.48
C GLY A 105 -17.97 6.21 17.63
N GLY A 106 -17.40 5.10 18.08
CA GLY A 106 -16.47 4.28 17.29
C GLY A 106 -17.17 3.67 16.09
N ILE A 107 -16.55 3.82 14.95
CA ILE A 107 -16.97 3.20 13.69
C ILE A 107 -16.79 1.70 13.87
N SER A 108 -17.90 0.95 13.78
CA SER A 108 -17.81 -0.50 13.63
C SER A 108 -17.33 -0.77 12.19
N THR A 109 -16.03 -0.85 11.99
CA THR A 109 -15.52 -1.57 10.86
C THR A 109 -15.64 -3.05 11.23
N THR A 110 -16.71 -3.70 10.82
CA THR A 110 -16.70 -5.12 10.60
C THR A 110 -16.33 -5.23 9.12
N PRO A 111 -15.07 -5.39 8.75
CA PRO A 111 -14.77 -5.72 7.39
C PRO A 111 -15.30 -7.15 7.17
N PRO A 112 -16.12 -7.41 6.17
CA PRO A 112 -15.91 -8.60 5.41
C PRO A 112 -14.58 -8.32 4.72
N VAL A 113 -13.52 -8.95 5.17
CA VAL A 113 -12.19 -8.78 4.59
C VAL A 113 -12.19 -9.48 3.24
N GLU A 114 -12.68 -8.77 2.24
CA GLU A 114 -12.21 -9.00 0.88
C GLU A 114 -10.98 -8.11 0.77
N SER A 115 -9.85 -8.67 0.41
CA SER A 115 -8.52 -8.04 0.37
C SER A 115 -8.43 -6.78 -0.50
N SER A 116 -9.50 -6.43 -1.21
CA SER A 116 -9.53 -5.36 -2.21
C SER A 116 -10.55 -4.25 -1.95
N SER A 117 -11.38 -4.32 -0.91
CA SER A 117 -12.39 -3.28 -0.65
C SER A 117 -12.75 -3.09 0.82
N LEU A 118 -13.09 -1.85 1.19
CA LEU A 118 -13.51 -1.45 2.53
C LEU A 118 -14.73 -0.54 2.44
N SER A 119 -15.67 -0.73 3.36
CA SER A 119 -16.83 0.17 3.52
C SER A 119 -16.85 0.74 4.94
N LEU A 120 -17.01 2.06 5.05
CA LEU A 120 -17.19 2.75 6.31
C LEU A 120 -18.58 3.35 6.40
N THR A 121 -19.16 3.34 7.60
CA THR A 121 -20.45 3.96 7.87
C THR A 121 -20.26 5.22 8.70
N ILE A 122 -20.74 6.35 8.21
CA ILE A 122 -20.75 7.64 8.90
C ILE A 122 -22.16 7.89 9.43
N ASN A 123 -22.26 8.08 10.74
CA ASN A 123 -23.54 8.32 11.41
C ASN A 123 -24.01 9.77 11.25
N PRO A 124 -25.32 10.02 11.27
CA PRO A 124 -25.87 11.38 11.29
C PRO A 124 -25.24 12.24 12.39
N GLY A 125 -24.91 13.48 12.05
CA GLY A 125 -24.22 14.40 12.95
C GLY A 125 -22.70 14.39 12.86
N SER A 126 -22.11 13.53 12.03
CA SER A 126 -20.66 13.45 11.77
C SER A 126 -20.33 13.93 10.36
N SER A 127 -19.12 14.45 10.16
CA SER A 127 -18.59 14.81 8.82
C SER A 127 -17.38 13.96 8.44
N THR A 128 -16.83 13.17 9.36
CA THR A 128 -15.58 12.45 9.14
C THR A 128 -15.70 10.95 9.38
N ALA A 129 -14.85 10.19 8.70
CA ALA A 129 -14.59 8.78 8.97
C ALA A 129 -13.09 8.54 9.06
N THR A 130 -12.71 7.44 9.72
CA THR A 130 -11.31 7.08 9.91
C THR A 130 -11.09 5.61 9.57
N ILE A 131 -10.13 5.33 8.71
CA ILE A 131 -9.57 4.00 8.50
C ILE A 131 -8.43 3.84 9.50
N SER A 132 -8.44 2.77 10.28
CA SER A 132 -7.35 2.43 11.19
C SER A 132 -6.76 1.09 10.80
N PHE A 133 -5.45 1.02 10.71
CA PHE A 133 -4.70 -0.19 10.41
C PHE A 133 -3.41 -0.24 11.23
N LYS A 134 -2.90 -1.43 11.43
CA LYS A 134 -1.66 -1.73 12.14
C LYS A 134 -0.69 -2.33 11.14
N LEU A 135 0.56 -1.89 11.13
CA LEU A 135 1.62 -2.57 10.40
C LEU A 135 2.04 -3.81 11.19
N ILE A 136 2.46 -4.83 10.48
CA ILE A 136 2.97 -6.08 11.05
C ILE A 136 4.49 -5.96 11.02
N ASP A 137 5.09 -6.10 12.20
CA ASP A 137 6.54 -6.09 12.39
C ASP A 137 7.00 -7.54 12.30
N ASP A 138 7.81 -7.87 11.32
CA ASP A 138 8.36 -9.21 11.15
C ASP A 138 9.91 -9.19 11.07
N THR A 139 10.55 -10.11 10.43
CA THR A 139 12.01 -10.16 10.28
C THR A 139 12.43 -10.36 8.83
N LEU A 140 11.50 -10.18 7.92
CA LEU A 140 11.75 -10.26 6.48
C LEU A 140 12.39 -8.95 6.04
N VAL A 141 13.49 -9.05 5.34
CA VAL A 141 14.09 -7.87 4.73
C VAL A 141 13.43 -7.62 3.39
N GLU A 142 12.69 -6.54 3.27
CA GLU A 142 11.88 -6.23 2.10
C GLU A 142 12.50 -5.18 1.19
N PRO A 143 12.21 -5.24 -0.14
CA PRO A 143 12.67 -4.19 -1.02
C PRO A 143 12.02 -2.87 -0.63
N SER A 144 12.83 -1.89 -0.33
CA SER A 144 12.43 -0.56 0.13
C SER A 144 11.31 0.04 -0.72
N ARG A 145 10.17 0.31 -0.11
CA ARG A 145 8.95 0.99 -0.54
C ARG A 145 7.81 0.06 -0.93
N GLU A 146 7.13 -0.44 0.06
CA GLU A 146 5.82 -1.01 -0.09
C GLU A 146 4.74 0.03 0.18
N PHE A 147 3.62 -0.08 -0.55
CA PHE A 147 2.54 0.89 -0.45
C PHE A 147 1.20 0.20 -0.25
N ILE A 148 0.39 0.79 0.63
CA ILE A 148 -1.05 0.57 0.69
C ILE A 148 -1.71 1.75 -0.02
N TYR A 149 -2.53 1.47 -1.04
CA TYR A 149 -3.33 2.49 -1.72
C TYR A 149 -4.78 2.37 -1.32
N PHE A 150 -5.37 3.48 -0.91
CA PHE A 150 -6.80 3.60 -0.71
C PHE A 150 -7.38 4.50 -1.80
N GLN A 151 -8.39 4.01 -2.49
CA GLN A 151 -9.13 4.79 -3.49
C GLN A 151 -10.59 4.87 -3.10
N LEU A 152 -11.10 6.08 -2.90
CA LEU A 152 -12.52 6.33 -2.70
C LEU A 152 -13.28 5.95 -3.98
N THR A 153 -14.18 4.97 -3.88
CA THR A 153 -14.94 4.46 -5.03
C THR A 153 -16.40 4.87 -5.02
N GLY A 154 -16.94 5.29 -3.87
CA GLY A 154 -18.31 5.76 -3.79
C GLY A 154 -18.69 6.33 -2.42
N ILE A 155 -19.63 7.25 -2.45
CA ILE A 155 -20.31 7.78 -1.27
C ILE A 155 -21.81 7.64 -1.53
N SER A 156 -22.57 7.11 -0.58
CA SER A 156 -24.00 6.85 -0.75
C SER A 156 -24.87 8.11 -0.85
N ASP A 157 -24.37 9.25 -0.36
CA ASP A 157 -24.95 10.57 -0.58
C ASP A 157 -24.46 11.12 -1.92
N SER A 158 -25.36 11.25 -2.90
CA SER A 158 -25.01 11.66 -4.27
C SER A 158 -24.52 13.10 -4.35
N ASP A 159 -24.97 13.98 -3.46
CA ASP A 159 -24.60 15.39 -3.48
C ASP A 159 -23.16 15.54 -2.96
N ILE A 160 -22.80 14.78 -1.92
CA ILE A 160 -21.42 14.70 -1.41
C ILE A 160 -20.51 14.00 -2.43
N ALA A 161 -20.97 12.92 -3.05
CA ALA A 161 -20.20 12.19 -4.05
C ALA A 161 -19.82 13.06 -5.26
N ALA A 162 -20.68 13.97 -5.66
CA ALA A 162 -20.42 14.91 -6.77
C ALA A 162 -19.32 15.95 -6.45
N GLU A 163 -19.04 16.20 -5.18
CA GLU A 163 -18.04 17.16 -4.68
C GLU A 163 -16.69 16.49 -4.37
N ALA A 164 -16.58 15.15 -4.45
CA ALA A 164 -15.37 14.40 -4.11
C ALA A 164 -14.20 14.82 -5.00
N ASN A 165 -13.11 15.26 -4.39
CA ASN A 165 -11.93 15.80 -5.09
C ASN A 165 -10.59 15.22 -4.61
N ASN A 166 -10.47 14.72 -3.38
CA ASN A 166 -9.28 14.05 -2.87
C ASN A 166 -9.58 12.56 -2.65
N VAL A 167 -9.58 11.82 -3.76
CA VAL A 167 -10.13 10.45 -3.82
C VAL A 167 -9.09 9.34 -3.65
N THR A 168 -7.80 9.68 -3.54
CA THR A 168 -6.71 8.70 -3.40
C THR A 168 -5.82 9.04 -2.21
N TYR A 169 -5.34 8.00 -1.54
CA TYR A 169 -4.35 8.10 -0.46
C TYR A 169 -3.34 6.97 -0.61
N ALA A 170 -2.05 7.28 -0.45
CA ALA A 170 -0.96 6.32 -0.47
C ALA A 170 -0.28 6.29 0.90
N PHE A 171 -0.13 5.12 1.48
CA PHE A 171 0.65 4.92 2.69
C PHE A 171 1.89 4.09 2.36
N GLU A 172 3.08 4.62 2.67
CA GLU A 172 4.37 3.95 2.48
C GLU A 172 4.72 3.18 3.76
N ILE A 173 4.94 1.88 3.63
CA ILE A 173 5.52 1.04 4.69
C ILE A 173 7.04 1.12 4.55
N ILE A 174 7.70 1.36 5.66
CA ILE A 174 9.15 1.46 5.73
C ILE A 174 9.63 0.24 6.51
N ASP A 175 10.29 -0.67 5.80
CA ASP A 175 10.97 -1.82 6.38
C ASP A 175 12.03 -1.35 7.38
N ASN A 176 12.01 -1.91 8.57
CA ASN A 176 12.95 -1.62 9.65
C ASN A 176 14.04 -2.69 9.79
N ASP A 177 13.95 -3.77 9.02
CA ASP A 177 14.89 -4.88 9.04
C ASP A 177 16.16 -4.58 8.26
N VAL A 178 17.26 -5.12 8.74
CA VAL A 178 18.59 -4.87 8.17
C VAL A 178 19.14 -6.17 7.60
N PRO A 179 19.46 -6.19 6.28
CA PRO A 179 20.11 -7.34 5.69
C PRO A 179 21.37 -7.76 6.45
N PRO A 180 21.60 -9.05 6.69
CA PRO A 180 22.80 -9.50 7.36
C PRO A 180 24.05 -9.21 6.53
N THR A 181 25.16 -8.86 7.18
CA THR A 181 26.47 -8.60 6.53
C THR A 181 27.34 -9.84 6.41
N ASN A 182 27.04 -10.89 7.17
CA ASN A 182 27.83 -12.13 7.24
C ASN A 182 27.07 -13.36 6.74
N ALA A 183 25.94 -13.16 6.12
CA ALA A 183 25.11 -14.21 5.54
C ALA A 183 24.33 -13.66 4.35
N LEU A 184 23.84 -14.53 3.49
CA LEU A 184 22.74 -14.26 2.58
C LEU A 184 21.46 -14.75 3.27
N GLN A 185 20.56 -13.85 3.59
CA GLN A 185 19.22 -14.21 4.06
C GLN A 185 18.37 -14.56 2.86
N VAL A 186 17.59 -15.60 2.99
CA VAL A 186 16.70 -16.11 1.95
C VAL A 186 15.33 -16.27 2.56
N ASP A 187 14.38 -15.51 2.06
CA ASP A 187 13.01 -15.44 2.51
C ASP A 187 12.08 -15.88 1.39
N LEU A 188 11.24 -16.87 1.66
CA LEU A 188 10.19 -17.34 0.78
C LEU A 188 8.85 -17.02 1.39
N SER A 189 7.98 -16.36 0.64
CA SER A 189 6.58 -16.19 0.98
C SER A 189 5.68 -16.69 -0.15
N TRP A 190 4.44 -17.05 0.20
CA TRP A 190 3.45 -17.44 -0.81
C TRP A 190 2.06 -16.93 -0.48
N ASN A 191 1.31 -16.66 -1.54
CA ASN A 191 -0.08 -16.23 -1.47
C ASN A 191 -0.95 -17.16 -2.33
N LEU A 192 -2.08 -17.57 -1.79
CA LEU A 192 -3.02 -18.51 -2.45
C LEU A 192 -4.22 -17.80 -3.08
N GLY A 193 -4.25 -16.47 -3.03
CA GLY A 193 -5.36 -15.67 -3.50
C GLY A 193 -6.47 -15.49 -2.46
N ASP A 194 -7.44 -14.65 -2.81
CA ASP A 194 -8.48 -14.20 -1.91
C ASP A 194 -9.37 -15.36 -1.40
N GLY A 195 -9.52 -15.45 -0.08
CA GLY A 195 -10.40 -16.42 0.58
C GLY A 195 -9.88 -17.85 0.62
N VAL A 196 -8.65 -18.10 0.18
CA VAL A 196 -7.99 -19.41 0.30
C VAL A 196 -7.15 -19.43 1.56
N SER A 197 -7.37 -20.40 2.42
CA SER A 197 -6.59 -20.54 3.65
C SER A 197 -5.16 -20.98 3.34
N ILE A 198 -4.18 -20.45 4.06
CA ILE A 198 -2.75 -20.69 3.82
C ILE A 198 -2.37 -22.18 3.96
N ASP A 199 -3.11 -22.95 4.72
CA ASP A 199 -2.93 -24.40 4.88
C ASP A 199 -3.29 -25.23 3.63
N GLN A 200 -3.82 -24.59 2.57
CA GLN A 200 -4.10 -25.26 1.30
C GLN A 200 -2.86 -25.41 0.41
N ALA A 201 -1.71 -24.86 0.80
CA ALA A 201 -0.42 -25.13 0.19
C ALA A 201 0.69 -25.00 1.23
N ASN A 202 1.65 -25.92 1.20
CA ASN A 202 2.81 -25.93 2.08
C ASN A 202 4.09 -26.07 1.27
N PHE A 203 5.02 -25.15 1.52
CA PHE A 203 6.34 -25.11 0.88
C PHE A 203 7.42 -25.15 1.94
N ASP A 204 8.48 -25.92 1.68
CA ASP A 204 9.69 -25.92 2.50
C ASP A 204 10.82 -25.23 1.72
N LEU A 205 11.64 -24.48 2.41
CA LEU A 205 12.80 -23.81 1.86
C LEU A 205 14.08 -24.53 2.29
N LEU A 206 14.85 -25.02 1.33
CA LEU A 206 16.02 -25.85 1.54
C LEU A 206 17.23 -25.31 0.77
N LEU A 207 18.44 -25.59 1.25
CA LEU A 207 19.68 -25.30 0.54
C LEU A 207 20.32 -26.59 0.02
N ALA A 208 20.79 -26.57 -1.23
CA ALA A 208 21.56 -27.67 -1.81
C ALA A 208 22.93 -27.19 -2.29
N SER A 209 23.95 -28.02 -2.11
CA SER A 209 25.30 -27.84 -2.66
C SER A 209 25.41 -28.35 -4.09
N ASN A 210 24.49 -29.20 -4.52
CA ASN A 210 24.45 -29.74 -5.86
C ASN A 210 23.03 -30.20 -6.20
N ILE A 211 22.68 -30.11 -7.50
CA ILE A 211 21.43 -30.66 -8.03
C ILE A 211 21.69 -31.48 -9.27
N THR A 212 20.87 -32.49 -9.49
CA THR A 212 20.82 -33.24 -10.75
C THR A 212 19.47 -32.96 -11.42
N LEU A 213 19.50 -32.59 -12.69
CA LEU A 213 18.30 -32.39 -13.49
C LEU A 213 18.01 -33.64 -14.33
N ASP A 214 16.74 -33.89 -14.59
CA ASP A 214 16.31 -34.89 -15.58
C ASP A 214 16.33 -34.31 -17.02
N GLU A 215 15.83 -35.08 -17.99
CA GLU A 215 15.80 -34.68 -19.41
C GLU A 215 14.84 -33.50 -19.67
N ASP A 216 13.94 -33.23 -18.73
CA ASP A 216 12.94 -32.15 -18.79
C ASP A 216 13.31 -30.95 -17.89
N ASP A 217 14.58 -30.84 -17.46
CA ASP A 217 15.11 -29.82 -16.55
C ASP A 217 14.46 -29.80 -15.14
N ASN A 218 13.80 -30.89 -14.73
CA ASN A 218 13.29 -31.00 -13.35
C ASN A 218 14.40 -31.50 -12.41
N VAL A 219 14.35 -31.09 -11.15
CA VAL A 219 15.25 -31.59 -10.11
C VAL A 219 14.93 -33.06 -9.81
N SER A 220 15.79 -33.96 -10.25
CA SER A 220 15.70 -35.40 -9.96
C SER A 220 16.38 -35.79 -8.64
N SER A 221 17.39 -35.04 -8.20
CA SER A 221 18.04 -35.18 -6.89
C SER A 221 18.70 -33.87 -6.46
N ALA A 222 18.85 -33.67 -5.16
CA ALA A 222 19.58 -32.56 -4.56
C ALA A 222 20.42 -33.03 -3.37
N GLU A 223 21.66 -32.58 -3.27
CA GLU A 223 22.53 -32.77 -2.13
C GLU A 223 22.30 -31.64 -1.13
N LEU A 224 21.46 -31.89 -0.13
CA LEU A 224 21.06 -30.86 0.83
C LEU A 224 22.20 -30.51 1.79
N VAL A 225 22.31 -29.24 2.14
CA VAL A 225 23.22 -28.73 3.16
C VAL A 225 22.57 -28.90 4.53
N ASP A 226 23.19 -29.68 5.40
CA ASP A 226 22.68 -29.98 6.73
C ASP A 226 22.54 -28.70 7.59
N GLY A 227 21.40 -28.57 8.26
CA GLY A 227 21.11 -27.47 9.19
C GLY A 227 20.76 -26.13 8.50
N VAL A 228 20.61 -26.13 7.19
CA VAL A 228 20.15 -24.96 6.45
C VAL A 228 18.82 -25.30 5.75
N SER A 229 17.75 -25.13 6.47
CA SER A 229 16.39 -25.37 5.98
C SER A 229 15.39 -24.61 6.85
N SER A 230 14.27 -24.26 6.27
CA SER A 230 13.10 -23.77 6.98
C SER A 230 11.91 -24.63 6.59
N ILE A 231 11.18 -25.13 7.58
CA ILE A 231 10.09 -26.12 7.43
C ILE A 231 8.98 -25.72 8.42
N HIS A 232 8.08 -24.85 7.99
CA HIS A 232 6.97 -24.36 8.81
C HIS A 232 5.67 -24.34 7.98
N ASP A 233 4.54 -24.19 8.64
CA ASP A 233 3.21 -24.15 8.00
C ASP A 233 2.60 -22.72 8.09
N THR A 234 3.44 -21.69 7.91
CA THR A 234 3.04 -20.31 8.24
C THR A 234 2.85 -19.36 7.04
N GLY A 235 3.05 -19.84 5.81
CA GLY A 235 3.01 -18.98 4.63
C GLY A 235 4.32 -18.28 4.30
N THR A 236 5.32 -18.41 5.19
CA THR A 236 6.66 -17.86 5.03
C THR A 236 7.72 -18.85 5.53
N GLU A 237 8.87 -18.86 4.86
CA GLU A 237 10.04 -19.65 5.22
C GLU A 237 11.30 -18.80 5.12
N THR A 238 12.17 -18.88 6.12
CA THR A 238 13.41 -18.10 6.18
C THR A 238 14.59 -18.94 6.59
N TYR A 239 15.73 -18.82 5.91
CA TYR A 239 17.02 -19.30 6.39
C TYR A 239 18.17 -18.36 6.01
N GLN A 240 19.35 -18.59 6.60
CA GLN A 240 20.56 -17.84 6.27
C GLN A 240 21.65 -18.78 5.73
N LEU A 241 22.17 -18.45 4.53
CA LEU A 241 23.38 -19.02 3.98
C LEU A 241 24.59 -18.29 4.60
N LEU A 242 25.20 -18.88 5.61
CA LEU A 242 26.28 -18.24 6.37
C LEU A 242 27.56 -18.11 5.56
N SER A 243 28.31 -17.02 5.75
CA SER A 243 29.64 -16.83 5.16
C SER A 243 30.66 -17.86 5.64
N SER A 244 30.41 -18.57 6.73
CA SER A 244 31.23 -19.67 7.24
C SER A 244 31.12 -21.00 6.47
N LEU A 245 30.13 -21.14 5.60
CA LEU A 245 30.06 -22.30 4.71
C LEU A 245 31.19 -22.26 3.68
N PRO A 246 31.58 -23.39 3.08
CA PRO A 246 32.58 -23.42 2.01
C PRO A 246 32.26 -22.45 0.86
N ASP A 247 33.30 -21.97 0.19
CA ASP A 247 33.15 -21.25 -1.05
C ASP A 247 32.78 -22.20 -2.17
N ASP A 248 31.56 -22.07 -2.69
CA ASP A 248 31.00 -22.97 -3.71
C ASP A 248 29.79 -22.33 -4.41
N GLU A 249 29.17 -23.06 -5.32
CA GLU A 249 27.86 -22.77 -5.89
C GLU A 249 26.77 -23.50 -5.07
N TYR A 250 25.71 -22.81 -4.76
CA TYR A 250 24.57 -23.32 -3.98
C TYR A 250 23.28 -23.10 -4.74
N TYR A 251 22.29 -23.94 -4.46
CA TYR A 251 20.95 -23.86 -5.05
C TYR A 251 19.92 -23.73 -3.95
N ILE A 252 19.03 -22.77 -4.10
CA ILE A 252 17.86 -22.63 -3.25
C ILE A 252 16.82 -23.60 -3.78
N ILE A 253 16.39 -24.54 -2.94
CA ILE A 253 15.37 -25.53 -3.28
C ILE A 253 14.08 -25.17 -2.57
N ILE A 254 13.02 -25.07 -3.34
CA ILE A 254 11.67 -24.92 -2.81
C ILE A 254 10.94 -26.23 -3.04
N ARG A 255 10.57 -26.90 -1.96
CA ARG A 255 9.81 -28.14 -2.01
C ARG A 255 8.33 -27.84 -1.80
N TYR A 256 7.52 -28.05 -2.83
CA TYR A 256 6.07 -28.01 -2.67
C TYR A 256 5.63 -29.31 -1.99
N THR A 257 5.53 -29.29 -0.66
CA THR A 257 5.34 -30.50 0.16
C THR A 257 3.94 -31.06 -0.01
N SER A 258 2.92 -30.21 0.02
CA SER A 258 1.53 -30.59 -0.15
C SER A 258 0.67 -29.38 -0.49
N GLY A 259 -0.39 -29.58 -1.23
CA GLY A 259 -1.38 -28.54 -1.49
C GLY A 259 -2.34 -28.88 -2.61
N THR A 260 -3.44 -28.13 -2.64
CA THR A 260 -4.51 -28.27 -3.62
C THR A 260 -4.80 -26.94 -4.35
N SER A 261 -4.07 -25.89 -4.00
CA SER A 261 -4.23 -24.56 -4.56
C SER A 261 -2.97 -24.11 -5.29
N ASP A 262 -3.15 -23.35 -6.36
CA ASP A 262 -2.06 -22.63 -7.00
C ASP A 262 -1.56 -21.55 -6.05
N ALA A 263 -0.27 -21.23 -6.11
CA ALA A 263 0.38 -20.30 -5.22
C ALA A 263 1.25 -19.29 -5.98
N ASP A 264 1.17 -18.03 -5.62
CA ASP A 264 2.12 -17.02 -6.05
C ASP A 264 3.27 -16.97 -5.06
N LEU A 265 4.47 -17.36 -5.51
CA LEU A 265 5.69 -17.38 -4.71
C LEU A 265 6.46 -16.07 -4.86
N SER A 266 7.00 -15.59 -3.77
CA SER A 266 7.99 -14.51 -3.72
C SER A 266 9.23 -15.01 -2.96
N LEU A 267 10.40 -14.95 -3.59
CA LEU A 267 11.69 -15.26 -3.00
C LEU A 267 12.51 -13.99 -2.92
N ILE A 268 12.88 -13.58 -1.73
CA ILE A 268 13.74 -12.44 -1.48
C ILE A 268 15.09 -12.94 -0.97
N MET A 269 16.15 -12.41 -1.51
CA MET A 269 17.52 -12.69 -1.07
C MET A 269 18.17 -11.36 -0.72
N SER A 270 18.67 -11.25 0.52
CA SER A 270 19.22 -10.01 1.03
C SER A 270 20.60 -10.22 1.66
N HIS A 271 21.54 -9.31 1.35
CA HIS A 271 22.90 -9.29 1.88
C HIS A 271 23.45 -7.86 1.79
N ASP A 272 23.91 -7.29 2.90
CA ASP A 272 24.61 -5.99 2.97
C ASP A 272 23.94 -4.88 2.11
N LYS A 273 22.66 -4.69 2.21
CA LYS A 273 21.85 -3.72 1.42
C LYS A 273 21.62 -4.09 -0.05
N VAL A 274 21.99 -5.28 -0.47
CA VAL A 274 21.70 -5.78 -1.82
C VAL A 274 20.55 -6.76 -1.74
N TYR A 275 19.54 -6.51 -2.55
CA TYR A 275 18.36 -7.36 -2.67
C TYR A 275 18.28 -7.96 -4.05
N SER A 276 17.82 -9.20 -4.11
CA SER A 276 17.40 -9.83 -5.35
C SER A 276 16.05 -10.48 -5.10
N ARG A 277 15.10 -10.25 -5.98
CA ARG A 277 13.75 -10.83 -5.87
C ARG A 277 13.48 -11.73 -7.07
N ALA A 278 12.90 -12.90 -6.80
CA ALA A 278 12.30 -13.75 -7.82
C ALA A 278 10.84 -14.01 -7.45
N HIS A 279 9.96 -14.06 -8.41
CA HIS A 279 8.56 -14.38 -8.20
C HIS A 279 8.00 -15.26 -9.31
N GLY A 280 6.95 -16.00 -9.04
CA GLY A 280 6.28 -16.81 -10.04
C GLY A 280 5.12 -17.59 -9.45
N THR A 281 4.15 -17.93 -10.29
CA THR A 281 3.00 -18.74 -9.91
C THR A 281 3.29 -20.23 -10.08
N VAL A 282 3.04 -21.01 -9.03
CA VAL A 282 3.18 -22.46 -9.00
C VAL A 282 1.80 -23.10 -9.01
N SER A 283 1.57 -24.00 -9.97
CA SER A 283 0.34 -24.78 -9.99
C SER A 283 0.33 -25.86 -8.91
N SER A 284 -0.83 -26.15 -8.36
CA SER A 284 -1.07 -27.30 -7.45
C SER A 284 -0.65 -28.66 -8.04
N ASP A 285 -0.57 -28.79 -9.38
CA ASP A 285 -0.05 -29.97 -10.07
C ASP A 285 1.43 -30.28 -9.76
N TYR A 286 2.16 -29.30 -9.19
CA TYR A 286 3.55 -29.47 -8.76
C TYR A 286 3.69 -29.96 -7.32
N SER A 287 2.61 -30.24 -6.61
CA SER A 287 2.65 -30.80 -5.28
C SER A 287 3.50 -32.09 -5.25
N GLY A 288 4.44 -32.16 -4.31
CA GLY A 288 5.42 -33.22 -4.19
C GLY A 288 6.69 -33.06 -5.05
N LYS A 289 6.81 -31.97 -5.84
CA LYS A 289 7.96 -31.68 -6.67
C LYS A 289 8.90 -30.65 -6.03
N LEU A 290 10.11 -30.55 -6.60
CA LEU A 290 11.12 -29.56 -6.24
C LEU A 290 11.21 -28.51 -7.33
N LEU A 291 11.25 -27.24 -6.90
CA LEU A 291 11.62 -26.10 -7.72
C LEU A 291 13.01 -25.65 -7.29
N TYR A 292 13.74 -24.95 -8.11
CA TYR A 292 15.02 -24.40 -7.70
C TYR A 292 15.25 -22.99 -8.24
N TYR A 293 16.14 -22.29 -7.54
CA TYR A 293 16.69 -21.01 -7.93
C TYR A 293 18.21 -21.04 -7.76
N GLY A 294 18.96 -20.46 -8.70
CA GLY A 294 20.42 -20.42 -8.64
C GLY A 294 21.08 -20.90 -9.91
N PRO A 295 22.40 -21.07 -9.91
CA PRO A 295 23.27 -21.17 -8.72
C PRO A 295 23.54 -19.82 -8.08
N ILE A 296 23.64 -19.85 -6.75
CA ILE A 296 24.19 -18.77 -5.94
C ILE A 296 25.68 -19.07 -5.72
N ARG A 297 26.53 -18.21 -6.22
CA ARG A 297 27.98 -18.34 -6.00
C ARG A 297 28.36 -17.61 -4.73
N LYS A 298 28.93 -18.35 -3.78
CA LYS A 298 29.51 -17.83 -2.55
C LYS A 298 31.03 -17.74 -2.68
N ASN A 299 31.62 -16.61 -2.31
CA ASN A 299 33.06 -16.39 -2.24
C ASN A 299 33.39 -15.49 -1.04
N GLY A 300 33.91 -16.09 0.02
CA GLY A 300 34.09 -15.43 1.32
C GLY A 300 32.76 -14.98 1.91
N SER A 301 32.61 -13.69 2.14
CA SER A 301 31.36 -13.05 2.59
C SER A 301 30.50 -12.50 1.44
N SER A 302 30.90 -12.72 0.19
CA SER A 302 30.16 -12.23 -0.97
C SER A 302 29.27 -13.31 -1.57
N PHE A 303 28.08 -12.90 -2.01
CA PHE A 303 27.09 -13.76 -2.64
C PHE A 303 26.68 -13.13 -3.97
N SER A 304 26.55 -13.92 -5.02
CA SER A 304 26.08 -13.45 -6.33
C SER A 304 25.28 -14.55 -7.03
N SER A 305 24.20 -14.19 -7.69
CA SER A 305 23.51 -15.09 -8.60
C SER A 305 24.07 -14.92 -10.02
N ARG A 306 24.07 -16.01 -10.79
CA ARG A 306 24.51 -15.99 -12.21
C ARG A 306 23.55 -15.18 -13.09
N GLU A 307 22.34 -14.97 -12.63
CA GLU A 307 21.26 -14.31 -13.35
C GLU A 307 21.24 -12.78 -13.19
N SER A 308 22.22 -12.18 -12.51
CA SER A 308 22.32 -10.71 -12.36
C SER A 308 22.45 -9.95 -13.70
N GLU A 309 22.64 -10.66 -14.82
CA GLU A 309 22.67 -10.11 -16.18
C GLU A 309 21.35 -10.33 -16.95
N ALA A 310 20.40 -11.10 -16.43
CA ALA A 310 19.10 -11.34 -17.04
C ALA A 310 18.05 -10.35 -16.51
N THR A 311 17.10 -9.99 -17.34
CA THR A 311 16.13 -8.91 -17.10
C THR A 311 15.16 -9.15 -15.96
N GLU A 312 14.98 -10.38 -15.46
CA GLU A 312 14.32 -10.74 -14.20
C GLU A 312 14.73 -12.18 -13.82
N PRO A 313 15.21 -12.42 -12.59
CA PRO A 313 15.48 -13.76 -12.11
C PRO A 313 14.17 -14.54 -11.99
N ALA A 314 14.09 -15.69 -12.61
CA ALA A 314 12.92 -16.56 -12.59
C ALA A 314 13.21 -17.88 -11.87
N PHE A 315 12.18 -18.43 -11.23
CA PHE A 315 12.23 -19.82 -10.76
C PHE A 315 12.31 -20.77 -11.95
N HIS A 316 13.10 -21.81 -11.80
CA HIS A 316 13.05 -22.94 -12.71
C HIS A 316 11.89 -23.87 -12.28
N PHE A 317 10.81 -23.80 -13.03
CA PHE A 317 9.67 -24.67 -12.87
C PHE A 317 9.88 -25.96 -13.62
N PRO A 318 9.48 -27.11 -13.03
CA PRO A 318 9.46 -28.36 -13.77
C PRO A 318 8.64 -28.22 -15.05
N SER A 319 9.09 -28.75 -16.17
CA SER A 319 8.29 -28.85 -17.38
C SER A 319 7.07 -29.76 -17.14
N ARG A 320 5.96 -29.44 -17.79
CA ARG A 320 4.70 -30.17 -17.65
C ARG A 320 4.77 -31.53 -18.36
#